data_637acc506ef9bf75737924f0bb687793
#
_entry.id   637acc506ef9bf75737924f0bb687793
#
_cell.length_a   1.000
_cell.length_b   1.000
_cell.length_c   1.000
_cell.angle_alpha   90.00
_cell.angle_beta   90.00
_cell.angle_gamma   90.00
#
_symmetry.space_group_name_H-M   'P 1'
#
loop_
_entity.id
_entity.type
_entity.pdbx_description
1 polymer ?
#
loop_
_entity_poly.entity_id
_entity_poly.type
_entity_poly.pdbx_seq_one_letter_code
_entity_poly.pdbx_strand_id
1 'polypeptide(L)'
;MKDIIIVGTGKAGFLHYYSYKKFEKIGRIYFVDIDGKIKNENIKDSKVYSSIESTIKKEKLDVNNIIVDICTPKSVFLDIIMECKQLNIRDILVEKPFIVNKEFFEENDDLNIAMVHNYEYSKIVMKIKEYIVQKELKPVIIYTNFSKNRTEESFNGRGMYKKVTRNIEHDIPHQVYIS
;
A
#
# COMPACT_ATOMS: atom_id res chain seq x y z
N MET A 1 19.83 -4.27 3.83
CA MET A 1 18.47 -4.04 4.37
C MET A 1 17.90 -2.82 3.68
N LYS A 2 16.63 -2.86 3.24
CA LYS A 2 16.01 -1.68 2.62
C LYS A 2 15.42 -0.76 3.65
N ASP A 3 15.64 0.54 3.52
CA ASP A 3 14.95 1.59 4.27
C ASP A 3 13.54 1.80 3.68
N ILE A 4 12.58 2.17 4.51
CA ILE A 4 11.19 2.39 4.09
C ILE A 4 10.82 3.86 4.26
N ILE A 5 10.23 4.44 3.22
CA ILE A 5 9.59 5.75 3.31
C ILE A 5 8.09 5.56 3.16
N ILE A 6 7.34 5.73 4.24
CA ILE A 6 5.87 5.67 4.23
C ILE A 6 5.31 7.05 3.92
N VAL A 7 4.62 7.17 2.80
CA VAL A 7 3.96 8.41 2.38
C VAL A 7 2.50 8.39 2.83
N GLY A 8 2.17 9.25 3.78
CA GLY A 8 0.87 9.30 4.45
C GLY A 8 0.93 8.79 5.89
N THR A 9 0.59 9.67 6.84
CA THR A 9 0.61 9.38 8.29
C THR A 9 -0.77 8.99 8.83
N GLY A 10 -1.70 8.61 7.95
CA GLY A 10 -3.04 8.16 8.31
C GLY A 10 -3.07 6.72 8.85
N LYS A 11 -4.29 6.15 8.90
CA LYS A 11 -4.51 4.79 9.41
C LYS A 11 -3.75 3.73 8.63
N ALA A 12 -3.71 3.82 7.29
CA ALA A 12 -2.99 2.85 6.46
C ALA A 12 -1.49 2.89 6.74
N GLY A 13 -0.88 4.09 6.71
CA GLY A 13 0.55 4.25 7.01
C GLY A 13 0.93 3.74 8.40
N PHE A 14 0.07 3.94 9.40
CA PHE A 14 0.28 3.35 10.73
C PHE A 14 0.27 1.81 10.71
N LEU A 15 -0.70 1.21 10.03
CA LEU A 15 -0.80 -0.25 9.95
C LEU A 15 0.41 -0.86 9.23
N HIS A 16 0.90 -0.22 8.17
CA HIS A 16 2.09 -0.63 7.45
C HIS A 16 3.34 -0.49 8.33
N TYR A 17 3.50 0.65 8.99
CA TYR A 17 4.59 0.86 9.97
C TYR A 17 4.63 -0.23 11.02
N TYR A 18 3.48 -0.53 11.64
CA TYR A 18 3.39 -1.57 12.66
C TYR A 18 3.71 -2.96 12.11
N SER A 19 3.40 -3.22 10.85
CA SER A 19 3.76 -4.45 10.16
C SER A 19 5.26 -4.52 9.91
N TYR A 20 5.86 -3.47 9.37
CA TYR A 20 7.31 -3.41 9.12
C TYR A 20 8.15 -3.61 10.39
N LYS A 21 7.70 -3.10 11.53
CA LYS A 21 8.40 -3.29 12.83
C LYS A 21 8.54 -4.75 13.25
N LYS A 22 7.81 -5.67 12.62
CA LYS A 22 7.88 -7.12 12.89
C LYS A 22 8.91 -7.85 12.03
N PHE A 23 9.48 -7.19 11.03
CA PHE A 23 10.44 -7.80 10.12
C PHE A 23 11.87 -7.39 10.46
N GLU A 24 12.71 -8.36 10.76
CA GLU A 24 14.12 -8.14 11.10
C GLU A 24 14.98 -7.60 9.94
N LYS A 25 14.52 -7.83 8.70
CA LYS A 25 15.26 -7.43 7.48
C LYS A 25 14.91 -6.03 6.96
N ILE A 26 14.05 -5.29 7.67
CA ILE A 26 13.75 -3.89 7.36
C ILE A 26 14.79 -2.99 8.03
N GLY A 27 15.22 -1.98 7.29
CA GLY A 27 16.10 -0.93 7.79
C GLY A 27 15.34 0.11 8.59
N ARG A 28 15.69 1.37 8.41
CA ARG A 28 15.03 2.49 9.09
C ARG A 28 13.69 2.80 8.40
N ILE A 29 12.74 3.32 9.16
CA ILE A 29 11.42 3.69 8.65
C ILE A 29 11.22 5.18 8.86
N TYR A 30 10.81 5.87 7.80
CA TYR A 30 10.55 7.30 7.77
C TYR A 30 9.13 7.57 7.33
N PHE A 31 8.59 8.70 7.76
CA PHE A 31 7.28 9.16 7.34
C PHE A 31 7.39 10.42 6.50
N VAL A 32 6.56 10.50 5.47
CA VAL A 32 6.33 11.71 4.67
C VAL A 32 4.86 12.05 4.70
N ASP A 33 4.52 13.30 5.00
CA ASP A 33 3.16 13.83 4.86
C ASP A 33 3.26 15.29 4.41
N ILE A 34 2.41 15.66 3.44
CA ILE A 34 2.46 16.99 2.82
C ILE A 34 2.32 18.13 3.85
N ASP A 35 1.56 17.88 4.91
CA ASP A 35 1.39 18.87 5.99
C ASP A 35 2.57 18.85 6.98
N GLY A 36 3.52 17.94 6.83
CA GLY A 36 4.62 17.70 7.78
C GLY A 36 4.12 17.33 9.19
N LYS A 37 2.88 16.87 9.31
CA LYS A 37 2.23 16.57 10.58
C LYS A 37 1.85 15.10 10.66
N ILE A 38 1.93 14.57 11.87
CA ILE A 38 1.45 13.24 12.18
C ILE A 38 -0.07 13.30 12.35
N LYS A 39 -0.78 12.44 11.60
CA LYS A 39 -2.23 12.30 11.67
C LYS A 39 -2.69 11.16 12.58
N ASN A 40 -1.75 10.37 13.08
CA ASN A 40 -2.04 9.22 13.94
C ASN A 40 -1.22 9.29 15.23
N GLU A 41 -1.89 9.35 16.38
CA GLU A 41 -1.25 9.49 17.68
C GLU A 41 -0.32 8.31 18.05
N ASN A 42 -0.55 7.13 17.47
CA ASN A 42 0.30 5.96 17.76
C ASN A 42 1.71 6.07 17.16
N ILE A 43 1.97 7.06 16.30
CA ILE A 43 3.27 7.34 15.71
C ILE A 43 3.72 8.78 15.98
N LYS A 44 3.13 9.44 16.99
CA LYS A 44 3.38 10.86 17.33
C LYS A 44 4.85 11.20 17.56
N ASP A 45 5.62 10.23 18.04
CA ASP A 45 7.05 10.40 18.34
C ASP A 45 7.94 10.10 17.10
N SER A 46 7.34 9.74 15.96
CA SER A 46 8.07 9.49 14.73
C SER A 46 8.39 10.81 14.02
N LYS A 47 9.54 10.83 13.36
CA LYS A 47 9.98 11.97 12.56
C LYS A 47 9.25 12.00 11.22
N VAL A 48 8.62 13.11 10.90
CA VAL A 48 7.87 13.30 9.64
C VAL A 48 8.54 14.38 8.80
N TYR A 49 8.62 14.11 7.52
CA TYR A 49 9.17 14.99 6.49
C TYR A 49 8.06 15.51 5.57
N SER A 50 8.30 16.63 4.92
CA SER A 50 7.35 17.24 3.97
C SER A 50 7.42 16.64 2.56
N SER A 51 8.50 15.93 2.20
CA SER A 51 8.67 15.29 0.90
C SER A 51 9.64 14.11 0.95
N ILE A 52 9.56 13.23 -0.04
CA ILE A 52 10.48 12.10 -0.22
C ILE A 52 11.91 12.65 -0.42
N GLU A 53 12.07 13.64 -1.28
CA GLU A 53 13.37 14.26 -1.56
C GLU A 53 14.02 14.83 -0.29
N SER A 54 13.25 15.54 0.54
CA SER A 54 13.76 16.10 1.81
C SER A 54 14.20 15.02 2.78
N THR A 55 13.51 13.87 2.80
CA THR A 55 13.87 12.71 3.61
C THR A 55 15.21 12.13 3.16
N ILE A 56 15.36 11.89 1.87
CA ILE A 56 16.59 11.34 1.28
C ILE A 56 17.78 12.24 1.61
N LYS A 57 17.65 13.55 1.37
CA LYS A 57 18.74 14.52 1.62
C LYS A 57 19.13 14.60 3.09
N LYS A 58 18.15 14.73 4.00
CA LYS A 58 18.42 14.91 5.42
C LYS A 58 18.96 13.65 6.09
N GLU A 59 18.46 12.49 5.69
CA GLU A 59 18.84 11.21 6.27
C GLU A 59 19.97 10.50 5.49
N LYS A 60 20.44 11.10 4.38
CA LYS A 60 21.50 10.59 3.49
C LYS A 60 21.22 9.16 3.04
N LEU A 61 20.01 8.94 2.51
CA LEU A 61 19.57 7.63 2.09
C LEU A 61 20.13 7.26 0.71
N ASP A 62 20.45 5.98 0.53
CA ASP A 62 20.78 5.41 -0.78
C ASP A 62 19.49 5.04 -1.51
N VAL A 63 19.19 5.72 -2.61
CA VAL A 63 17.96 5.54 -3.40
C VAL A 63 17.78 4.10 -3.91
N ASN A 64 18.86 3.35 -4.12
CA ASN A 64 18.80 1.96 -4.54
C ASN A 64 18.37 1.01 -3.40
N ASN A 65 18.41 1.48 -2.17
CA ASN A 65 18.07 0.72 -0.97
C ASN A 65 16.81 1.22 -0.27
N ILE A 66 15.94 1.95 -0.97
CA ILE A 66 14.68 2.47 -0.46
C ILE A 66 13.50 1.70 -1.07
N ILE A 67 12.47 1.49 -0.27
CA ILE A 67 11.11 1.20 -0.72
C ILE A 67 10.25 2.39 -0.34
N VAL A 68 9.51 2.96 -1.29
CA VAL A 68 8.47 3.95 -1.01
C VAL A 68 7.13 3.26 -0.91
N ASP A 69 6.47 3.42 0.24
CA ASP A 69 5.17 2.82 0.55
C ASP A 69 4.10 3.90 0.57
N ILE A 70 3.24 3.90 -0.46
CA ILE A 70 2.24 4.96 -0.71
C ILE A 70 0.94 4.62 -0.01
N CYS A 71 0.70 5.27 1.13
CA CYS A 71 -0.47 5.11 2.00
C CYS A 71 -1.40 6.34 1.98
N THR A 72 -1.39 7.07 0.89
CA THR A 72 -2.21 8.27 0.66
C THR A 72 -3.55 7.94 0.01
N PRO A 73 -4.44 8.93 -0.25
CA PRO A 73 -5.57 8.75 -1.14
C PRO A 73 -5.15 8.44 -2.57
N LYS A 74 -5.95 7.61 -3.28
CA LYS A 74 -5.68 7.18 -4.66
C LYS A 74 -5.47 8.33 -5.66
N SER A 75 -6.05 9.50 -5.40
CA SER A 75 -5.97 10.65 -6.29
C SER A 75 -4.56 11.22 -6.48
N VAL A 76 -3.62 10.86 -5.61
CA VAL A 76 -2.23 11.35 -5.66
C VAL A 76 -1.20 10.22 -5.88
N PHE A 77 -1.66 8.98 -6.13
CA PHE A 77 -0.75 7.85 -6.33
C PHE A 77 0.21 8.08 -7.49
N LEU A 78 -0.33 8.49 -8.65
CA LEU A 78 0.48 8.69 -9.85
C LEU A 78 1.51 9.80 -9.67
N ASP A 79 1.13 10.90 -9.02
CA ASP A 79 2.05 12.02 -8.77
C ASP A 79 3.24 11.55 -7.91
N ILE A 80 2.97 10.76 -6.86
CA ILE A 80 4.01 10.23 -5.98
C ILE A 80 4.88 9.19 -6.71
N ILE A 81 4.29 8.32 -7.55
CA ILE A 81 5.04 7.36 -8.35
C ILE A 81 5.97 8.09 -9.31
N MET A 82 5.50 9.14 -9.97
CA MET A 82 6.32 9.94 -10.87
C MET A 82 7.42 10.70 -10.13
N GLU A 83 7.15 11.19 -8.91
CA GLU A 83 8.19 11.75 -8.02
C GLU A 83 9.27 10.70 -7.71
N CYS A 84 8.87 9.47 -7.38
CA CYS A 84 9.81 8.37 -7.15
C CYS A 84 10.69 8.11 -8.37
N LYS A 85 10.08 8.05 -9.57
CA LYS A 85 10.82 7.88 -10.83
C LYS A 85 11.84 8.99 -11.06
N GLN A 86 11.46 10.25 -10.84
CA GLN A 86 12.37 11.39 -10.97
C GLN A 86 13.54 11.34 -9.96
N LEU A 87 13.31 10.77 -8.78
CA LEU A 87 14.32 10.57 -7.75
C LEU A 87 15.14 9.27 -7.94
N ASN A 88 14.92 8.53 -9.02
CA ASN A 88 15.52 7.22 -9.31
C ASN A 88 15.22 6.14 -8.25
N ILE A 89 14.09 6.24 -7.56
CA ILE A 89 13.58 5.20 -6.66
C ILE A 89 12.71 4.25 -7.47
N ARG A 90 13.05 2.96 -7.47
CA ARG A 90 12.39 1.96 -8.32
C ARG A 90 11.41 1.08 -7.57
N ASP A 91 11.62 0.83 -6.29
CA ASP A 91 10.79 -0.08 -5.51
C ASP A 91 9.66 0.67 -4.82
N ILE A 92 8.45 0.42 -5.26
CA ILE A 92 7.25 1.13 -4.82
C ILE A 92 6.19 0.12 -4.38
N LEU A 93 5.67 0.29 -3.18
CA LEU A 93 4.46 -0.36 -2.70
C LEU A 93 3.33 0.66 -2.69
N VAL A 94 2.17 0.30 -3.19
CA VAL A 94 1.03 1.21 -3.26
C VAL A 94 -0.23 0.59 -2.64
N GLU A 95 -0.97 1.39 -1.90
CA GLU A 95 -2.26 0.96 -1.37
C GLU A 95 -3.30 0.74 -2.48
N LYS A 96 -4.21 -0.16 -2.18
CA LYS A 96 -5.35 -0.45 -3.08
C LYS A 96 -6.41 0.69 -3.02
N PRO A 97 -7.17 0.91 -4.07
CA PRO A 97 -7.04 0.31 -5.41
C PRO A 97 -6.04 1.09 -6.28
N PHE A 98 -5.09 0.40 -6.86
CA PHE A 98 -4.21 0.96 -7.88
C PHE A 98 -4.66 0.46 -9.25
N ILE A 99 -5.34 1.30 -10.00
CA ILE A 99 -5.93 0.98 -11.30
C ILE A 99 -5.32 1.92 -12.33
N VAL A 100 -4.53 1.35 -13.22
CA VAL A 100 -3.88 2.02 -14.35
C VAL A 100 -4.08 1.18 -15.61
N ASN A 101 -3.88 1.76 -16.77
CA ASN A 101 -3.91 1.05 -18.04
C ASN A 101 -2.59 0.31 -18.30
N LYS A 102 -2.57 -0.51 -19.38
CA LYS A 102 -1.39 -1.28 -19.76
C LYS A 102 -0.23 -0.38 -20.17
N GLU A 103 -0.53 0.70 -20.88
CA GLU A 103 0.43 1.67 -21.39
C GLU A 103 1.25 2.27 -20.25
N PHE A 104 0.63 2.51 -19.09
CA PHE A 104 1.35 3.01 -17.91
C PHE A 104 2.49 2.07 -17.50
N PHE A 105 2.28 0.76 -17.53
CA PHE A 105 3.33 -0.21 -17.18
C PHE A 105 4.41 -0.31 -18.26
N GLU A 106 4.02 -0.18 -19.53
CA GLU A 106 4.97 -0.18 -20.65
C GLU A 106 5.89 1.06 -20.64
N GLU A 107 5.35 2.23 -20.25
CA GLU A 107 6.11 3.48 -20.12
C GLU A 107 6.94 3.56 -18.83
N ASN A 108 6.71 2.68 -17.87
CA ASN A 108 7.35 2.66 -16.56
C ASN A 108 7.87 1.25 -16.19
N ASP A 109 8.40 0.54 -17.18
CA ASP A 109 8.93 -0.82 -17.05
C ASP A 109 10.18 -0.92 -16.17
N ASP A 110 10.82 0.22 -15.91
CA ASP A 110 11.94 0.37 -14.99
C ASP A 110 11.52 0.44 -13.52
N LEU A 111 10.22 0.57 -13.22
CA LEU A 111 9.69 0.63 -11.85
C LEU A 111 9.18 -0.74 -11.38
N ASN A 112 9.55 -1.11 -10.17
CA ASN A 112 9.03 -2.28 -9.45
C ASN A 112 7.84 -1.84 -8.60
N ILE A 113 6.63 -1.85 -9.17
CA ILE A 113 5.42 -1.44 -8.46
C ILE A 113 4.67 -2.67 -7.99
N ALA A 114 4.44 -2.76 -6.69
CA ALA A 114 3.58 -3.78 -6.07
C ALA A 114 2.38 -3.12 -5.40
N MET A 115 1.19 -3.72 -5.54
CA MET A 115 -0.01 -3.28 -4.83
C MET A 115 -0.26 -4.13 -3.60
N VAL A 116 -0.80 -3.52 -2.55
CA VAL A 116 -1.15 -4.22 -1.31
C VAL A 116 -2.34 -5.15 -1.51
N HIS A 117 -2.12 -6.45 -1.35
CA HIS A 117 -3.11 -7.52 -1.49
C HIS A 117 -3.18 -8.38 -0.24
N ASN A 118 -3.77 -7.87 0.83
CA ASN A 118 -3.77 -8.52 2.15
C ASN A 118 -4.34 -9.96 2.13
N TYR A 119 -5.37 -10.20 1.31
CA TYR A 119 -6.03 -11.51 1.29
C TYR A 119 -5.29 -12.54 0.44
N GLU A 120 -4.57 -12.14 -0.58
CA GLU A 120 -3.79 -13.04 -1.41
C GLU A 120 -2.78 -13.86 -0.60
N TYR A 121 -2.16 -13.20 0.39
CA TYR A 121 -1.17 -13.81 1.28
C TYR A 121 -1.77 -14.38 2.57
N SER A 122 -3.10 -14.46 2.68
CA SER A 122 -3.72 -15.11 3.83
C SER A 122 -3.41 -16.60 3.82
N LYS A 123 -3.14 -17.19 4.99
CA LYS A 123 -2.82 -18.62 5.12
C LYS A 123 -3.88 -19.53 4.50
N ILE A 124 -5.15 -19.12 4.53
CA ILE A 124 -6.27 -19.88 3.97
C ILE A 124 -6.19 -19.85 2.44
N VAL A 125 -6.05 -18.68 1.84
CA VAL A 125 -5.99 -18.54 0.38
C VAL A 125 -4.76 -19.24 -0.17
N MET A 126 -3.60 -19.11 0.48
CA MET A 126 -2.38 -19.81 0.09
C MET A 126 -2.58 -21.34 0.11
N LYS A 127 -3.17 -21.89 1.18
CA LYS A 127 -3.47 -23.33 1.26
C LYS A 127 -4.44 -23.81 0.18
N ILE A 128 -5.46 -23.00 -0.16
CA ILE A 128 -6.39 -23.31 -1.24
C ILE A 128 -5.64 -23.34 -2.58
N LYS A 129 -4.82 -22.34 -2.88
CA LYS A 129 -3.99 -22.29 -4.10
C LYS A 129 -3.05 -23.51 -4.17
N GLU A 130 -2.33 -23.81 -3.09
CA GLU A 130 -1.48 -25.00 -3.00
C GLU A 130 -2.25 -26.29 -3.26
N TYR A 131 -3.42 -26.46 -2.66
CA TYR A 131 -4.26 -27.65 -2.86
C TYR A 131 -4.73 -27.79 -4.31
N ILE A 132 -5.17 -26.69 -4.94
CA ILE A 132 -5.56 -26.67 -6.36
C ILE A 132 -4.41 -27.15 -7.24
N VAL A 133 -3.21 -26.61 -7.02
CA VAL A 133 -2.02 -26.98 -7.80
C VAL A 133 -1.63 -28.44 -7.56
N GLN A 134 -1.54 -28.88 -6.30
CA GLN A 134 -1.16 -30.24 -5.95
C GLN A 134 -2.12 -31.32 -6.50
N LYS A 135 -3.40 -30.99 -6.64
CA LYS A 135 -4.44 -31.88 -7.15
C LYS A 135 -4.73 -31.68 -8.63
N GLU A 136 -3.99 -30.80 -9.29
CA GLU A 136 -4.20 -30.44 -10.71
C GLU A 136 -5.66 -30.09 -11.03
N LEU A 137 -6.33 -29.43 -10.06
CA LEU A 137 -7.73 -29.05 -10.21
C LEU A 137 -7.87 -27.88 -11.17
N LYS A 138 -8.96 -27.88 -11.95
CA LYS A 138 -9.39 -26.76 -12.76
C LYS A 138 -10.71 -26.22 -12.20
N PRO A 139 -10.69 -25.20 -11.35
CA PRO A 139 -11.93 -24.63 -10.82
C PRO A 139 -12.81 -24.13 -11.96
N VAL A 140 -14.09 -24.53 -11.96
CA VAL A 140 -15.08 -24.10 -12.95
C VAL A 140 -15.84 -22.89 -12.45
N ILE A 141 -16.08 -22.81 -11.14
CA ILE A 141 -16.78 -21.70 -10.50
C ILE A 141 -16.07 -21.40 -9.19
N ILE A 142 -15.78 -20.12 -8.97
CA ILE A 142 -15.28 -19.61 -7.69
C ILE A 142 -16.36 -18.68 -7.12
N TYR A 143 -16.87 -19.02 -5.95
CA TYR A 143 -17.83 -18.20 -5.22
C TYR A 143 -17.15 -17.54 -4.03
N THR A 144 -17.10 -16.22 -4.01
CA THR A 144 -16.56 -15.46 -2.88
C THR A 144 -17.68 -14.64 -2.22
N ASN A 145 -17.80 -14.75 -0.90
CA ASN A 145 -18.73 -13.94 -0.13
C ASN A 145 -17.91 -13.03 0.81
N PHE A 146 -18.05 -11.74 0.63
CA PHE A 146 -17.45 -10.73 1.48
C PHE A 146 -18.57 -9.90 2.13
N SER A 147 -18.95 -10.27 3.35
CA SER A 147 -19.91 -9.49 4.14
C SER A 147 -19.23 -8.77 5.29
N LYS A 148 -19.51 -7.49 5.44
CA LYS A 148 -18.97 -6.65 6.49
C LYS A 148 -20.08 -5.83 7.13
N ASN A 149 -20.26 -6.01 8.44
CA ASN A 149 -21.14 -5.11 9.19
C ASN A 149 -20.46 -3.75 9.30
N ARG A 150 -21.06 -2.71 8.70
CA ARG A 150 -20.59 -1.34 8.76
C ARG A 150 -21.59 -0.55 9.59
N THR A 151 -21.26 -0.31 10.86
CA THR A 151 -21.98 0.62 11.71
C THR A 151 -21.62 2.07 11.36
N GLU A 152 -22.47 3.04 11.77
CA GLU A 152 -22.18 4.46 11.56
C GLU A 152 -20.83 4.90 12.12
N GLU A 153 -20.40 4.34 13.25
CA GLU A 153 -19.09 4.59 13.83
C GLU A 153 -17.94 4.14 12.91
N SER A 154 -18.11 3.02 12.19
CA SER A 154 -17.11 2.55 11.23
C SER A 154 -17.04 3.43 9.98
N PHE A 155 -18.09 4.18 9.66
CA PHE A 155 -18.10 5.20 8.61
C PHE A 155 -17.47 6.51 9.10
N ASN A 156 -17.82 6.97 10.30
CA ASN A 156 -17.35 8.24 10.85
C ASN A 156 -15.86 8.26 11.19
N GLY A 157 -15.27 7.13 11.55
CA GLY A 157 -13.84 7.01 11.84
C GLY A 157 -12.93 7.06 10.61
N ARG A 158 -13.49 7.14 9.39
CA ARG A 158 -12.75 7.24 8.15
C ARG A 158 -13.04 8.58 7.47
N GLY A 159 -12.41 9.66 7.94
CA GLY A 159 -12.71 11.06 7.61
C GLY A 159 -12.81 11.43 6.11
N MET A 160 -12.44 10.53 5.20
CA MET A 160 -12.56 10.76 3.75
C MET A 160 -13.81 10.15 3.10
N TYR A 161 -14.56 9.32 3.79
CA TYR A 161 -15.73 8.63 3.22
C TYR A 161 -17.07 9.38 3.42
N LYS A 162 -17.02 10.68 3.63
CA LYS A 162 -18.21 11.53 3.51
C LYS A 162 -18.78 11.58 2.07
N LYS A 163 -18.01 11.13 1.07
CA LYS A 163 -18.51 10.92 -0.30
C LYS A 163 -18.74 9.43 -0.51
N VAL A 164 -19.90 9.08 -1.06
CA VAL A 164 -20.27 7.72 -1.45
C VAL A 164 -19.19 7.15 -2.37
N THR A 165 -18.28 6.36 -1.82
CA THR A 165 -17.38 5.54 -2.63
C THR A 165 -18.16 4.30 -3.08
N ARG A 166 -18.15 4.02 -4.36
CA ARG A 166 -18.77 2.80 -4.89
C ARG A 166 -18.08 1.59 -4.26
N ASN A 167 -18.84 0.65 -3.71
CA ASN A 167 -18.32 -0.60 -3.12
C ASN A 167 -17.37 -1.36 -4.08
N ILE A 168 -17.63 -1.24 -5.39
CA ILE A 168 -16.77 -1.77 -6.45
C ILE A 168 -15.31 -1.31 -6.34
N GLU A 169 -15.07 -0.03 -6.05
CA GLU A 169 -13.69 0.49 -5.98
C GLU A 169 -12.98 0.13 -4.69
N HIS A 170 -13.72 -0.17 -3.63
CA HIS A 170 -13.15 -0.34 -2.30
C HIS A 170 -12.99 -1.81 -1.87
N ASP A 171 -14.00 -2.63 -2.11
CA ASP A 171 -14.08 -3.98 -1.55
C ASP A 171 -13.90 -5.09 -2.62
N ILE A 172 -14.33 -4.86 -3.86
CA ILE A 172 -14.19 -5.85 -4.95
C ILE A 172 -12.74 -6.17 -5.32
N PRO A 173 -11.77 -5.23 -5.33
CA PRO A 173 -10.39 -5.59 -5.61
C PRO A 173 -9.87 -6.77 -4.80
N HIS A 174 -10.27 -6.88 -3.53
CA HIS A 174 -9.89 -8.01 -2.68
C HIS A 174 -10.43 -9.36 -3.16
N GLN A 175 -11.58 -9.39 -3.82
CA GLN A 175 -12.20 -10.62 -4.33
C GLN A 175 -11.59 -11.05 -5.66
N VAL A 176 -11.33 -10.11 -6.55
CA VAL A 176 -10.74 -10.38 -7.88
C VAL A 176 -9.36 -11.00 -7.78
N TYR A 177 -8.54 -10.58 -6.81
CA TYR A 177 -7.18 -11.10 -6.64
C TYR A 177 -7.11 -12.45 -5.93
N ILE A 178 -8.20 -12.91 -5.33
CA ILE A 178 -8.30 -14.25 -4.74
C ILE A 178 -8.68 -15.28 -5.81
N SER A 179 -9.36 -14.86 -6.87
CA SER A 179 -9.80 -15.70 -8.00
C SER A 179 -8.66 -15.97 -8.96
#